data_c42a1e56cc2c67c0c375aa6cd6599ec6
#
_entry.id   c42a1e56cc2c67c0c375aa6cd6599ec6
#
_cell.length_a   1.000
_cell.length_b   1.000
_cell.length_c   1.000
_cell.angle_alpha   90.00
_cell.angle_beta   90.00
_cell.angle_gamma   90.00
#
_symmetry.space_group_name_H-M   'P 1'
#
loop_
_entity.id
_entity.type
_entity.pdbx_description
1 polymer ?
#
loop_
_entity_poly.entity_id
_entity_poly.type
_entity_poly.pdbx_seq_one_letter_code
_entity_poly.pdbx_strand_id
1 'polypeptide(L)'
;MRHFLTPLFSSPLMRRVGWHLQRVRGAVDRRFFAQLLGGAFLLVLIAATLITLVEKPLTLSSLGASVNWGIQTILGQGDSSYVTSPVGWVVGWFFSLFGVAIIGTITGALVALVIDFLLKEGQGLGASGYHDHIVVCGWNSTARDLMDELRGDDYKRKVVVLQQADKNPAGQGVYFVSGDPAEPGDLTRAGIEEAAAAVIFPADDSNESDMASILTIMAIKAIAPTVRTVVEVNNPRHRDHFLRAKADEILITSTLASHLLARSALYPGLTEIVTDIVSGGDGSELYRVALPDAYLGLTIDEVSARLRLDHRATLLSVNRGGRAFVNPPADFRLAAGDDAVVVAESLGQLAPLELRDARSAALEADREATGAAERAGV
;
A
#
# COMPACT_ATOMS: atom_id res chain seq x y z
N MET A 1 0.62 -10.39 -27.82
CA MET A 1 -0.27 -9.32 -27.30
C MET A 1 -0.59 -9.43 -25.80
N ARG A 2 -0.44 -10.58 -25.13
CA ARG A 2 -0.70 -10.73 -23.68
C ARG A 2 0.40 -10.16 -22.76
N HIS A 3 1.66 -10.04 -23.21
CA HIS A 3 2.78 -9.56 -22.37
C HIS A 3 2.90 -8.03 -22.23
N PHE A 4 2.18 -7.23 -23.03
CA PHE A 4 2.24 -5.76 -22.95
C PHE A 4 1.19 -5.15 -21.99
N LEU A 5 0.17 -5.91 -21.57
CA LEU A 5 -0.90 -5.41 -20.70
C LEU A 5 -0.69 -5.67 -19.21
N THR A 6 0.20 -6.60 -18.84
CA THR A 6 0.47 -6.97 -17.45
C THR A 6 1.03 -5.82 -16.59
N PRO A 7 1.96 -4.95 -17.06
CA PRO A 7 2.48 -3.86 -16.24
C PRO A 7 1.47 -2.73 -16.01
N LEU A 8 0.48 -2.56 -16.89
CA LEU A 8 -0.54 -1.52 -16.74
C LEU A 8 -1.52 -1.84 -15.60
N PHE A 9 -1.89 -3.14 -15.46
CA PHE A 9 -2.82 -3.60 -14.43
C PHE A 9 -2.18 -3.76 -13.05
N SER A 10 -0.86 -3.78 -12.95
CA SER A 10 -0.10 -3.85 -11.70
C SER A 10 0.19 -2.48 -11.08
N SER A 11 -0.15 -1.39 -11.76
CA SER A 11 0.10 -0.04 -11.22
C SER A 11 -0.80 0.24 -10.00
N PRO A 12 -0.29 0.93 -8.96
CA PRO A 12 -1.08 1.30 -7.77
C PRO A 12 -2.36 2.06 -8.11
N LEU A 13 -2.31 2.90 -9.16
CA LEU A 13 -3.44 3.68 -9.63
C LEU A 13 -4.57 2.77 -10.18
N MET A 14 -4.24 1.75 -10.97
CA MET A 14 -5.23 0.81 -11.50
C MET A 14 -5.86 -0.05 -10.41
N ARG A 15 -5.11 -0.41 -9.36
CA ARG A 15 -5.65 -1.12 -8.20
C ARG A 15 -6.60 -0.25 -7.40
N ARG A 16 -6.27 1.02 -7.18
CA ARG A 16 -7.17 2.01 -6.56
C ARG A 16 -8.47 2.17 -7.35
N VAL A 17 -8.34 2.37 -8.65
CA VAL A 17 -9.51 2.44 -9.56
C VAL A 17 -10.31 1.13 -9.51
N GLY A 18 -9.65 -0.02 -9.54
CA GLY A 18 -10.31 -1.33 -9.45
C GLY A 18 -11.09 -1.51 -8.14
N TRP A 19 -10.49 -1.13 -7.00
CA TRP A 19 -11.15 -1.15 -5.69
C TRP A 19 -12.37 -0.22 -5.64
N HIS A 20 -12.24 1.02 -6.14
CA HIS A 20 -13.37 1.95 -6.25
C HIS A 20 -14.46 1.43 -7.17
N LEU A 21 -14.12 0.86 -8.32
CA LEU A 21 -15.09 0.27 -9.24
C LEU A 21 -15.86 -0.89 -8.62
N GLN A 22 -15.21 -1.73 -7.80
CA GLN A 22 -15.90 -2.80 -7.08
C GLN A 22 -16.88 -2.24 -6.06
N ARG A 23 -16.51 -1.17 -5.36
CA ARG A 23 -17.35 -0.51 -4.36
C ARG A 23 -18.51 0.26 -5.01
N VAL A 24 -18.25 0.94 -6.12
CA VAL A 24 -19.26 1.67 -6.91
C VAL A 24 -20.27 0.69 -7.54
N ARG A 25 -19.85 -0.54 -7.87
CA ARG A 25 -20.80 -1.59 -8.31
C ARG A 25 -21.92 -1.86 -7.31
N GLY A 26 -21.70 -1.61 -6.02
CA GLY A 26 -22.74 -1.69 -4.99
C GLY A 26 -23.57 -0.41 -4.82
N ALA A 27 -23.01 0.75 -5.20
CA ALA A 27 -23.66 2.06 -5.04
C ALA A 27 -24.43 2.52 -6.30
N VAL A 28 -24.03 2.05 -7.47
CA VAL A 28 -24.75 2.33 -8.73
C VAL A 28 -25.97 1.42 -8.84
N ASP A 29 -27.13 2.01 -8.77
CA ASP A 29 -28.37 1.27 -8.98
C ASP A 29 -28.47 0.77 -10.44
N ARG A 30 -28.07 -0.49 -10.62
CA ARG A 30 -28.13 -1.16 -11.94
C ARG A 30 -29.52 -1.14 -12.53
N ARG A 31 -30.56 -1.11 -11.67
CA ARG A 31 -31.95 -1.07 -12.10
C ARG A 31 -32.28 0.27 -12.74
N PHE A 32 -31.76 1.36 -12.14
CA PHE A 32 -31.94 2.71 -12.73
C PHE A 32 -31.35 2.81 -14.13
N PHE A 33 -30.08 2.41 -14.31
CA PHE A 33 -29.44 2.44 -15.63
C PHE A 33 -30.08 1.47 -16.65
N ALA A 34 -30.46 0.28 -16.19
CA ALA A 34 -31.17 -0.67 -17.05
C ALA A 34 -32.53 -0.13 -17.49
N GLN A 35 -33.28 0.53 -16.60
CA GLN A 35 -34.55 1.17 -16.92
C GLN A 35 -34.37 2.37 -17.85
N LEU A 36 -33.33 3.21 -17.60
CA LEU A 36 -33.00 4.36 -18.45
C LEU A 36 -32.68 3.93 -19.88
N LEU A 37 -31.75 2.97 -20.03
CA LEU A 37 -31.34 2.47 -21.35
C LEU A 37 -32.42 1.65 -22.01
N GLY A 38 -33.14 0.81 -21.26
CA GLY A 38 -34.26 0.03 -21.76
C GLY A 38 -35.44 0.91 -22.21
N GLY A 39 -35.75 1.96 -21.44
CA GLY A 39 -36.74 2.96 -21.80
C GLY A 39 -36.33 3.75 -23.03
N ALA A 40 -35.08 4.20 -23.13
CA ALA A 40 -34.56 4.87 -24.32
C ALA A 40 -34.65 3.98 -25.57
N PHE A 41 -34.25 2.71 -25.45
CA PHE A 41 -34.34 1.76 -26.57
C PHE A 41 -35.77 1.49 -27.00
N LEU A 42 -36.69 1.32 -26.04
CA LEU A 42 -38.12 1.15 -26.34
C LEU A 42 -38.69 2.38 -27.08
N LEU A 43 -38.30 3.56 -26.64
CA LEU A 43 -38.70 4.83 -27.22
C LEU A 43 -38.20 4.96 -28.68
N VAL A 44 -36.94 4.55 -28.93
CA VAL A 44 -36.38 4.47 -30.30
C VAL A 44 -37.19 3.51 -31.17
N LEU A 45 -37.54 2.33 -30.66
CA LEU A 45 -38.33 1.36 -31.42
C LEU A 45 -39.74 1.87 -31.77
N ILE A 46 -40.41 2.49 -30.82
CA ILE A 46 -41.76 3.08 -31.03
C ILE A 46 -41.67 4.15 -32.10
N ALA A 47 -40.74 5.07 -32.02
CA ALA A 47 -40.62 6.14 -32.99
C ALA A 47 -40.13 5.68 -34.36
N ALA A 48 -39.21 4.73 -34.41
CA ALA A 48 -38.78 4.13 -35.67
C ALA A 48 -39.95 3.45 -36.40
N THR A 49 -40.79 2.76 -35.62
CA THR A 49 -42.01 2.16 -36.16
C THR A 49 -42.97 3.22 -36.69
N LEU A 50 -43.19 4.30 -35.93
CA LEU A 50 -44.07 5.40 -36.31
C LEU A 50 -43.59 6.09 -37.61
N ILE A 51 -42.29 6.41 -37.69
CA ILE A 51 -41.72 7.04 -38.89
C ILE A 51 -41.77 6.09 -40.10
N THR A 52 -41.50 4.80 -39.91
CA THR A 52 -41.64 3.83 -41.01
C THR A 52 -43.07 3.74 -41.49
N LEU A 53 -44.06 3.78 -40.61
CA LEU A 53 -45.48 3.76 -40.98
C LEU A 53 -45.91 5.02 -41.72
N VAL A 54 -45.37 6.19 -41.38
CA VAL A 54 -45.82 7.48 -41.92
C VAL A 54 -45.06 7.88 -43.19
N GLU A 55 -43.74 7.60 -43.25
CA GLU A 55 -42.87 8.17 -44.29
C GLU A 55 -42.21 7.16 -45.23
N LYS A 56 -42.14 5.89 -44.84
CA LYS A 56 -41.36 4.88 -45.57
C LYS A 56 -42.17 3.65 -45.90
N PRO A 57 -41.80 2.88 -46.94
CA PRO A 57 -42.42 1.60 -47.20
C PRO A 57 -42.19 0.63 -46.04
N LEU A 58 -43.21 -0.16 -45.69
CA LEU A 58 -43.16 -1.14 -44.60
C LEU A 58 -42.28 -2.33 -44.98
N THR A 59 -40.96 -2.13 -44.89
CA THR A 59 -39.94 -3.16 -45.09
C THR A 59 -39.03 -3.27 -43.90
N LEU A 60 -38.42 -4.44 -43.73
CA LEU A 60 -37.47 -4.64 -42.61
C LEU A 60 -36.24 -3.72 -42.72
N SER A 61 -35.82 -3.40 -43.94
CA SER A 61 -34.73 -2.48 -44.22
C SER A 61 -35.06 -1.02 -43.83
N SER A 62 -36.29 -0.57 -44.11
CA SER A 62 -36.72 0.79 -43.72
C SER A 62 -36.92 0.93 -42.23
N LEU A 63 -37.39 -0.11 -41.55
CA LEU A 63 -37.41 -0.12 -40.07
C LEU A 63 -36.00 -0.03 -39.45
N GLY A 64 -35.05 -0.80 -39.99
CA GLY A 64 -33.65 -0.75 -39.57
C GLY A 64 -33.03 0.63 -39.79
N ALA A 65 -33.33 1.27 -40.94
CA ALA A 65 -32.87 2.63 -41.23
C ALA A 65 -33.48 3.68 -40.26
N SER A 66 -34.77 3.54 -39.92
CA SER A 66 -35.46 4.42 -38.97
C SER A 66 -34.92 4.25 -37.53
N VAL A 67 -34.58 3.02 -37.12
CA VAL A 67 -33.92 2.75 -35.84
C VAL A 67 -32.54 3.42 -35.80
N ASN A 68 -31.75 3.24 -36.86
CA ASN A 68 -30.44 3.88 -36.97
C ASN A 68 -30.52 5.41 -36.91
N TRP A 69 -31.49 6.00 -37.66
CA TRP A 69 -31.75 7.43 -37.59
C TRP A 69 -32.15 7.89 -36.17
N GLY A 70 -33.02 7.15 -35.50
CA GLY A 70 -33.43 7.47 -34.13
C GLY A 70 -32.26 7.45 -33.15
N ILE A 71 -31.37 6.45 -33.24
CA ILE A 71 -30.15 6.37 -32.42
C ILE A 71 -29.21 7.56 -32.71
N GLN A 72 -28.96 7.87 -33.98
CA GLN A 72 -28.13 9.01 -34.39
C GLN A 72 -28.71 10.35 -33.91
N THR A 73 -30.05 10.51 -33.96
CA THR A 73 -30.72 11.72 -33.48
C THR A 73 -30.60 11.90 -31.99
N ILE A 74 -30.72 10.83 -31.18
CA ILE A 74 -30.46 10.84 -29.74
C ILE A 74 -29.02 11.20 -29.44
N LEU A 75 -28.06 10.72 -30.23
CA LEU A 75 -26.65 11.03 -30.09
C LEU A 75 -26.28 12.43 -30.63
N GLY A 76 -27.23 13.22 -31.10
CA GLY A 76 -27.01 14.55 -31.63
C GLY A 76 -26.46 14.60 -33.07
N GLN A 77 -26.44 13.46 -33.79
CA GLN A 77 -25.92 13.32 -35.15
C GLN A 77 -27.04 13.00 -36.16
N GLY A 78 -28.31 13.26 -35.79
CA GLY A 78 -29.45 12.95 -36.62
C GLY A 78 -29.47 13.68 -37.94
N ASP A 79 -29.68 12.96 -39.05
CA ASP A 79 -29.87 13.55 -40.39
C ASP A 79 -31.28 14.14 -40.50
N SER A 80 -31.37 15.45 -40.62
CA SER A 80 -32.62 16.18 -40.78
C SER A 80 -33.29 15.90 -42.12
N SER A 81 -32.57 15.36 -43.12
CA SER A 81 -33.11 15.02 -44.42
C SER A 81 -33.86 13.68 -44.43
N TYR A 82 -33.67 12.86 -43.41
CA TYR A 82 -34.28 11.53 -43.31
C TYR A 82 -35.81 11.59 -43.13
N VAL A 83 -36.30 12.61 -42.42
CA VAL A 83 -37.74 12.86 -42.14
C VAL A 83 -38.20 14.11 -42.86
N THR A 84 -39.28 13.99 -43.61
CA THR A 84 -39.80 15.08 -44.45
C THR A 84 -41.19 15.53 -44.04
N SER A 85 -41.93 14.72 -43.26
CA SER A 85 -43.26 15.06 -42.78
C SER A 85 -43.23 15.94 -41.52
N PRO A 86 -44.27 16.77 -41.29
CA PRO A 86 -44.41 17.51 -40.04
C PRO A 86 -44.41 16.62 -38.79
N VAL A 87 -44.97 15.42 -38.89
CA VAL A 87 -44.96 14.42 -37.80
C VAL A 87 -43.51 13.95 -37.50
N GLY A 88 -42.75 13.67 -38.55
CA GLY A 88 -41.34 13.27 -38.43
C GLY A 88 -40.49 14.37 -37.80
N TRP A 89 -40.73 15.64 -38.12
CA TRP A 89 -40.03 16.77 -37.51
C TRP A 89 -40.30 16.86 -36.01
N VAL A 90 -41.55 16.74 -35.56
CA VAL A 90 -41.91 16.77 -34.14
C VAL A 90 -41.26 15.63 -33.40
N VAL A 91 -41.26 14.41 -33.97
CA VAL A 91 -40.56 13.26 -33.39
C VAL A 91 -39.05 13.51 -33.31
N GLY A 92 -38.43 14.08 -34.34
CA GLY A 92 -37.03 14.43 -34.37
C GLY A 92 -36.64 15.43 -33.29
N TRP A 93 -37.43 16.50 -33.10
CA TRP A 93 -37.21 17.50 -32.03
C TRP A 93 -37.32 16.86 -30.64
N PHE A 94 -38.29 16.01 -30.43
CA PHE A 94 -38.46 15.27 -29.16
C PHE A 94 -37.27 14.38 -28.88
N PHE A 95 -36.77 13.66 -29.90
CA PHE A 95 -35.58 12.83 -29.75
C PHE A 95 -34.32 13.62 -29.48
N SER A 96 -34.15 14.75 -30.15
CA SER A 96 -33.01 15.62 -29.91
C SER A 96 -33.00 16.15 -28.47
N LEU A 97 -34.15 16.59 -27.94
CA LEU A 97 -34.29 17.03 -26.55
C LEU A 97 -34.05 15.88 -25.57
N PHE A 98 -34.59 14.71 -25.86
CA PHE A 98 -34.43 13.53 -25.02
C PHE A 98 -32.98 13.02 -25.03
N GLY A 99 -32.32 13.10 -26.19
CA GLY A 99 -30.89 12.78 -26.34
C GLY A 99 -30.00 13.64 -25.49
N VAL A 100 -30.21 14.95 -25.49
CA VAL A 100 -29.48 15.88 -24.61
C VAL A 100 -29.65 15.52 -23.12
N ALA A 101 -30.87 15.15 -22.71
CA ALA A 101 -31.18 14.75 -21.34
C ALA A 101 -30.47 13.42 -20.95
N ILE A 102 -30.47 12.42 -21.85
CA ILE A 102 -29.79 11.14 -21.62
C ILE A 102 -28.27 11.33 -21.53
N ILE A 103 -27.68 12.04 -22.51
CA ILE A 103 -26.23 12.31 -22.52
C ILE A 103 -25.84 13.12 -21.28
N GLY A 104 -26.60 14.15 -20.92
CA GLY A 104 -26.41 14.94 -19.72
C GLY A 104 -26.46 14.10 -18.43
N THR A 105 -27.41 13.16 -18.34
CA THR A 105 -27.51 12.25 -17.18
C THR A 105 -26.29 11.33 -17.07
N ILE A 106 -25.87 10.73 -18.19
CA ILE A 106 -24.69 9.84 -18.22
C ILE A 106 -23.43 10.62 -17.87
N THR A 107 -23.25 11.80 -18.48
CA THR A 107 -22.08 12.67 -18.21
C THR A 107 -22.08 13.14 -16.76
N GLY A 108 -23.22 13.57 -16.23
CA GLY A 108 -23.38 13.97 -14.83
C GLY A 108 -23.06 12.85 -13.85
N ALA A 109 -23.53 11.63 -14.14
CA ALA A 109 -23.20 10.45 -13.32
C ALA A 109 -21.70 10.12 -13.35
N LEU A 110 -21.06 10.25 -14.52
CA LEU A 110 -19.62 10.03 -14.67
C LEU A 110 -18.78 11.08 -13.93
N VAL A 111 -19.18 12.36 -14.03
CA VAL A 111 -18.56 13.45 -13.29
C VAL A 111 -18.75 13.27 -11.79
N ALA A 112 -19.93 12.92 -11.31
CA ALA A 112 -20.19 12.65 -9.90
C ALA A 112 -19.31 11.50 -9.36
N LEU A 113 -19.10 10.46 -10.17
CA LEU A 113 -18.23 9.34 -9.83
C LEU A 113 -16.76 9.75 -9.71
N VAL A 114 -16.27 10.60 -10.62
CA VAL A 114 -14.91 11.16 -10.56
C VAL A 114 -14.74 12.07 -9.34
N ILE A 115 -15.71 12.92 -9.06
CA ILE A 115 -15.68 13.79 -7.87
C ILE A 115 -15.71 12.97 -6.59
N ASP A 116 -16.57 11.94 -6.49
CA ASP A 116 -16.62 11.04 -5.34
C ASP A 116 -15.28 10.31 -5.13
N PHE A 117 -14.65 9.87 -6.23
CA PHE A 117 -13.32 9.27 -6.19
C PHE A 117 -12.28 10.24 -5.62
N LEU A 118 -12.20 11.47 -6.16
CA LEU A 118 -11.21 12.46 -5.75
C LEU A 118 -11.41 12.93 -4.30
N LEU A 119 -12.66 13.11 -3.88
CA LEU A 119 -12.97 13.51 -2.49
C LEU A 119 -12.61 12.39 -1.50
N LYS A 120 -12.96 11.15 -1.80
CA LYS A 120 -12.63 10.01 -0.93
C LYS A 120 -11.14 9.74 -0.86
N GLU A 121 -10.42 9.87 -1.97
CA GLU A 121 -8.96 9.78 -1.99
C GLU A 121 -8.33 10.87 -1.10
N GLY A 122 -8.80 12.12 -1.20
CA GLY A 122 -8.32 13.24 -0.39
C GLY A 122 -8.64 13.11 1.11
N GLN A 123 -9.70 12.39 1.46
CA GLN A 123 -10.11 12.11 2.85
C GLN A 123 -9.53 10.80 3.42
N GLY A 124 -8.66 10.11 2.67
CA GLY A 124 -8.11 8.83 3.12
C GLY A 124 -9.11 7.67 3.14
N LEU A 125 -10.22 7.78 2.42
CA LEU A 125 -11.24 6.72 2.34
C LEU A 125 -10.97 5.74 1.19
N GLY A 126 -9.88 5.95 0.44
CA GLY A 126 -9.39 5.09 -0.62
C GLY A 126 -8.58 3.89 -0.11
N ALA A 127 -8.04 3.10 -1.05
CA ALA A 127 -7.07 2.04 -0.78
C ALA A 127 -5.70 2.41 -1.36
N SER A 128 -4.61 2.06 -0.67
CA SER A 128 -3.25 2.47 -1.06
C SER A 128 -2.78 1.89 -2.38
N GLY A 129 -3.09 0.61 -2.63
CA GLY A 129 -2.67 -0.14 -3.82
C GLY A 129 -1.15 -0.28 -3.98
N TYR A 130 -0.37 0.03 -2.93
CA TYR A 130 1.08 -0.14 -2.93
C TYR A 130 1.49 -1.58 -2.60
N HIS A 131 2.72 -1.90 -2.98
CA HIS A 131 3.42 -3.13 -2.61
C HIS A 131 4.75 -2.77 -1.98
N ASP A 132 5.26 -3.64 -1.15
CA ASP A 132 6.57 -3.51 -0.54
C ASP A 132 6.78 -2.14 0.13
N HIS A 133 5.71 -1.66 0.76
CA HIS A 133 5.63 -0.38 1.44
C HIS A 133 5.62 -0.57 2.96
N ILE A 134 5.82 0.52 3.68
CA ILE A 134 5.71 0.55 5.14
C ILE A 134 4.32 1.10 5.51
N VAL A 135 3.62 0.41 6.40
CA VAL A 135 2.36 0.90 6.98
C VAL A 135 2.65 1.45 8.37
N VAL A 136 2.36 2.73 8.57
CA VAL A 136 2.46 3.41 9.87
C VAL A 136 1.06 3.43 10.49
N CYS A 137 0.88 2.68 11.56
CA CYS A 137 -0.37 2.55 12.31
C CYS A 137 -0.32 3.42 13.57
N GLY A 138 -1.19 4.39 13.68
CA GLY A 138 -1.15 5.39 14.74
C GLY A 138 -0.27 6.59 14.37
N TRP A 139 -0.42 7.70 15.11
CA TRP A 139 0.30 8.94 14.85
C TRP A 139 0.59 9.71 16.13
N ASN A 140 1.88 9.93 16.40
CA ASN A 140 2.37 10.77 17.50
C ASN A 140 3.61 11.58 17.04
N SER A 141 4.37 12.17 17.96
CA SER A 141 5.60 12.90 17.62
C SER A 141 6.67 11.98 17.03
N THR A 142 6.85 10.79 17.60
CA THR A 142 7.84 9.80 17.13
C THR A 142 7.52 9.32 15.71
N ALA A 143 6.22 9.14 15.39
CA ALA A 143 5.79 8.79 14.03
C ALA A 143 6.13 9.89 13.01
N ARG A 144 6.08 11.16 13.41
CA ARG A 144 6.47 12.28 12.57
C ARG A 144 7.97 12.25 12.28
N ASP A 145 8.78 12.07 13.32
CA ASP A 145 10.24 12.01 13.20
C ASP A 145 10.66 10.80 12.35
N LEU A 146 9.99 9.64 12.52
CA LEU A 146 10.17 8.48 11.65
C LEU A 146 9.91 8.81 10.17
N MET A 147 8.88 9.61 9.88
CA MET A 147 8.57 9.96 8.50
C MET A 147 9.67 10.80 7.85
N ASP A 148 10.31 11.69 8.61
CA ASP A 148 11.40 12.50 8.11
C ASP A 148 12.66 11.65 7.90
N GLU A 149 12.93 10.70 8.78
CA GLU A 149 13.99 9.71 8.65
C GLU A 149 13.81 8.82 7.40
N LEU A 150 12.63 8.22 7.23
CA LEU A 150 12.33 7.38 6.06
C LEU A 150 12.34 8.12 4.71
N ARG A 151 12.22 9.45 4.71
CA ARG A 151 12.37 10.26 3.49
C ARG A 151 13.83 10.43 3.08
N GLY A 152 14.74 10.46 4.05
CA GLY A 152 16.18 10.53 3.86
C GLY A 152 16.83 9.20 3.48
N ASP A 153 16.16 8.08 3.75
CA ASP A 153 16.68 6.73 3.57
C ASP A 153 16.90 6.36 2.10
N ASP A 154 18.00 5.69 1.82
CA ASP A 154 18.40 5.19 0.49
C ASP A 154 17.40 4.19 -0.11
N TYR A 155 16.65 3.45 0.72
CA TYR A 155 15.63 2.50 0.27
C TYR A 155 14.42 3.15 -0.42
N LYS A 156 14.12 4.41 -0.14
CA LYS A 156 13.01 5.19 -0.75
C LYS A 156 11.67 4.44 -0.78
N ARG A 157 11.38 3.68 0.26
CA ARG A 157 10.14 2.91 0.35
C ARG A 157 8.93 3.84 0.44
N LYS A 158 7.85 3.44 -0.20
CA LYS A 158 6.58 4.16 -0.04
C LYS A 158 6.04 3.93 1.37
N VAL A 159 5.40 4.96 1.92
CA VAL A 159 4.78 4.90 3.24
C VAL A 159 3.30 5.14 3.12
N VAL A 160 2.51 4.38 3.88
CA VAL A 160 1.07 4.54 4.05
C VAL A 160 0.82 4.80 5.53
N VAL A 161 0.16 5.90 5.85
CA VAL A 161 -0.27 6.21 7.22
C VAL A 161 -1.72 5.77 7.40
N LEU A 162 -1.99 4.94 8.40
CA LEU A 162 -3.31 4.51 8.83
C LEU A 162 -3.60 5.09 10.21
N GLN A 163 -4.52 6.04 10.27
CA GLN A 163 -4.91 6.74 11.50
C GLN A 163 -6.32 7.26 11.40
N GLN A 164 -7.05 7.23 12.49
CA GLN A 164 -8.37 7.85 12.57
C GLN A 164 -8.22 9.38 12.68
N ALA A 165 -8.28 10.06 11.55
CA ALA A 165 -8.17 11.51 11.46
C ALA A 165 -8.93 12.04 10.24
N ASP A 166 -9.39 13.30 10.33
CA ASP A 166 -10.10 14.00 9.24
C ASP A 166 -9.16 14.42 8.11
N LYS A 167 -7.89 14.60 8.41
CA LYS A 167 -6.85 15.04 7.48
C LYS A 167 -5.59 14.21 7.65
N ASN A 168 -4.85 14.08 6.55
CA ASN A 168 -3.54 13.41 6.56
C ASN A 168 -2.57 14.09 7.53
N PRO A 169 -2.17 13.42 8.63
CA PRO A 169 -1.26 14.01 9.60
C PRO A 169 0.19 14.09 9.11
N ALA A 170 0.57 13.25 8.13
CA ALA A 170 1.91 13.22 7.53
C ALA A 170 2.10 14.26 6.41
N GLY A 171 1.05 15.00 6.03
CA GLY A 171 1.11 16.03 4.99
C GLY A 171 1.12 15.48 3.56
N GLN A 172 1.60 16.30 2.61
CA GLN A 172 1.62 15.93 1.20
C GLN A 172 2.70 14.90 0.87
N GLY A 173 2.44 14.08 -0.13
CA GLY A 173 3.37 13.08 -0.65
C GLY A 173 3.34 11.72 0.05
N VAL A 174 2.59 11.59 1.14
CA VAL A 174 2.38 10.33 1.87
C VAL A 174 0.94 9.87 1.68
N TYR A 175 0.74 8.61 1.35
CA TYR A 175 -0.60 8.08 1.23
C TYR A 175 -1.23 7.90 2.61
N PHE A 176 -2.46 8.34 2.74
CA PHE A 176 -3.19 8.32 3.99
C PHE A 176 -4.46 7.48 3.87
N VAL A 177 -4.70 6.66 4.87
CA VAL A 177 -5.94 5.92 5.09
C VAL A 177 -6.55 6.39 6.41
N SER A 178 -7.72 7.02 6.33
CA SER A 178 -8.49 7.37 7.52
C SER A 178 -9.26 6.16 8.01
N GLY A 179 -8.93 5.68 9.20
CA GLY A 179 -9.55 4.50 9.80
C GLY A 179 -8.89 4.07 11.09
N ASP A 180 -9.45 3.03 11.70
CA ASP A 180 -8.92 2.42 12.92
C ASP A 180 -7.88 1.35 12.56
N PRO A 181 -6.61 1.47 13.05
CA PRO A 181 -5.59 0.45 12.83
C PRO A 181 -5.92 -0.95 13.37
N ALA A 182 -6.87 -1.08 14.29
CA ALA A 182 -7.32 -2.37 14.81
C ALA A 182 -8.41 -3.02 13.92
N GLU A 183 -9.00 -2.28 12.97
CA GLU A 183 -10.07 -2.78 12.11
C GLU A 183 -9.52 -3.47 10.85
N PRO A 184 -9.88 -4.75 10.61
CA PRO A 184 -9.38 -5.52 9.46
C PRO A 184 -9.62 -4.85 8.10
N GLY A 185 -10.79 -4.21 7.92
CA GLY A 185 -11.15 -3.53 6.68
C GLY A 185 -10.26 -2.33 6.38
N ASP A 186 -9.81 -1.61 7.39
CA ASP A 186 -8.95 -0.44 7.28
C ASP A 186 -7.49 -0.84 7.04
N LEU A 187 -7.04 -1.90 7.69
CA LEU A 187 -5.74 -2.53 7.40
C LEU A 187 -5.65 -3.04 5.95
N THR A 188 -6.71 -3.67 5.44
CA THR A 188 -6.77 -4.10 4.03
C THR A 188 -6.72 -2.89 3.09
N ARG A 189 -7.38 -1.76 3.41
CA ARG A 189 -7.28 -0.51 2.64
C ARG A 189 -5.87 0.08 2.66
N ALA A 190 -5.18 -0.05 3.78
CA ALA A 190 -3.77 0.34 3.87
C ALA A 190 -2.83 -0.59 3.08
N GLY A 191 -3.30 -1.75 2.64
CA GLY A 191 -2.53 -2.73 1.87
C GLY A 191 -1.60 -3.58 2.75
N ILE A 192 -2.04 -3.89 3.97
CA ILE A 192 -1.20 -4.60 4.96
C ILE A 192 -0.69 -5.95 4.45
N GLU A 193 -1.48 -6.69 3.65
CA GLU A 193 -1.11 -8.00 3.11
C GLU A 193 0.13 -7.94 2.18
N GLU A 194 0.38 -6.79 1.59
CA GLU A 194 1.47 -6.56 0.63
C GLU A 194 2.55 -5.61 1.19
N ALA A 195 2.45 -5.26 2.46
CA ALA A 195 3.42 -4.42 3.14
C ALA A 195 4.72 -5.18 3.45
N ALA A 196 5.84 -4.48 3.43
CA ALA A 196 7.12 -5.00 3.90
C ALA A 196 7.17 -5.04 5.44
N ALA A 197 6.63 -3.99 6.07
CA ALA A 197 6.56 -3.87 7.52
C ALA A 197 5.39 -2.99 7.94
N ALA A 198 4.96 -3.16 9.19
CA ALA A 198 4.06 -2.25 9.90
C ALA A 198 4.77 -1.68 11.12
N VAL A 199 4.74 -0.35 11.27
CA VAL A 199 5.25 0.34 12.45
C VAL A 199 4.07 0.90 13.23
N ILE A 200 3.93 0.51 14.49
CA ILE A 200 2.78 0.80 15.32
C ILE A 200 3.18 1.80 16.40
N PHE A 201 2.44 2.89 16.47
CA PHE A 201 2.65 3.93 17.46
C PHE A 201 1.43 4.07 18.38
N PRO A 202 1.64 4.20 19.71
CA PRO A 202 0.58 4.59 20.62
C PRO A 202 0.16 6.03 20.31
N ALA A 203 -1.13 6.32 20.47
CA ALA A 203 -1.68 7.65 20.19
C ALA A 203 -1.22 8.70 21.22
N ASP A 204 -1.01 8.25 22.45
CA ASP A 204 -0.54 9.05 23.59
C ASP A 204 0.21 8.15 24.60
N ASP A 205 0.68 8.73 25.72
CA ASP A 205 1.46 8.02 26.74
C ASP A 205 0.61 7.17 27.70
N SER A 206 -0.65 6.91 27.39
CA SER A 206 -1.57 6.14 28.24
C SER A 206 -1.37 4.62 28.11
N ASN A 207 -1.81 3.89 29.13
CA ASN A 207 -1.87 2.43 29.05
C ASN A 207 -2.91 1.95 28.04
N GLU A 208 -3.98 2.72 27.84
CA GLU A 208 -5.04 2.46 26.88
C GLU A 208 -4.50 2.48 25.44
N SER A 209 -3.59 3.39 25.15
CA SER A 209 -2.90 3.45 23.84
C SER A 209 -2.00 2.24 23.60
N ASP A 210 -1.30 1.75 24.63
CA ASP A 210 -0.56 0.47 24.53
C ASP A 210 -1.51 -0.71 24.25
N MET A 211 -2.69 -0.75 24.89
CA MET A 211 -3.68 -1.80 24.64
C MET A 211 -4.24 -1.73 23.21
N ALA A 212 -4.51 -0.54 22.69
CA ALA A 212 -4.91 -0.35 21.30
C ALA A 212 -3.82 -0.84 20.32
N SER A 213 -2.55 -0.57 20.62
CA SER A 213 -1.41 -1.08 19.82
C SER A 213 -1.34 -2.62 19.82
N ILE A 214 -1.65 -3.28 20.95
CA ILE A 214 -1.74 -4.75 21.02
C ILE A 214 -2.84 -5.28 20.10
N LEU A 215 -4.04 -4.66 20.13
CA LEU A 215 -5.15 -5.05 19.24
C LEU A 215 -4.79 -4.86 17.77
N THR A 216 -4.11 -3.77 17.44
CA THR A 216 -3.59 -3.52 16.08
C THR A 216 -2.66 -4.64 15.62
N ILE A 217 -1.68 -5.05 16.46
CA ILE A 217 -0.77 -6.16 16.12
C ILE A 217 -1.53 -7.45 15.90
N MET A 218 -2.48 -7.77 16.79
CA MET A 218 -3.30 -8.98 16.66
C MET A 218 -4.11 -8.98 15.37
N ALA A 219 -4.70 -7.84 14.97
CA ALA A 219 -5.42 -7.69 13.72
C ALA A 219 -4.48 -7.86 12.51
N ILE A 220 -3.29 -7.25 12.52
CA ILE A 220 -2.28 -7.41 11.49
C ILE A 220 -1.86 -8.88 11.36
N LYS A 221 -1.50 -9.53 12.46
CA LYS A 221 -1.06 -10.93 12.43
C LYS A 221 -2.15 -11.92 12.04
N ALA A 222 -3.42 -11.57 12.22
CA ALA A 222 -4.55 -12.38 11.75
C ALA A 222 -4.72 -12.30 10.21
N ILE A 223 -4.44 -11.14 9.61
CA ILE A 223 -4.61 -10.91 8.16
C ILE A 223 -3.32 -11.28 7.41
N ALA A 224 -2.17 -10.81 7.91
CA ALA A 224 -0.88 -10.89 7.27
C ALA A 224 0.20 -11.37 8.28
N PRO A 225 0.23 -12.68 8.61
CA PRO A 225 1.11 -13.23 9.65
C PRO A 225 2.61 -13.02 9.37
N THR A 226 2.99 -12.90 8.10
CA THR A 226 4.38 -12.74 7.65
C THR A 226 4.87 -11.29 7.66
N VAL A 227 3.96 -10.32 7.75
CA VAL A 227 4.33 -8.89 7.81
C VAL A 227 5.04 -8.60 9.14
N ARG A 228 6.24 -8.03 9.04
CA ARG A 228 7.03 -7.64 10.19
C ARG A 228 6.38 -6.48 10.92
N THR A 229 6.21 -6.62 12.23
CA THR A 229 5.62 -5.60 13.09
C THR A 229 6.66 -5.01 14.04
N VAL A 230 6.79 -3.70 14.02
CA VAL A 230 7.64 -2.92 14.93
C VAL A 230 6.71 -2.03 15.77
N VAL A 231 6.82 -2.04 17.08
CA VAL A 231 5.93 -1.27 17.94
C VAL A 231 6.68 -0.44 18.97
N GLU A 232 6.28 0.83 19.08
CA GLU A 232 6.64 1.67 20.20
C GLU A 232 5.74 1.36 21.41
N VAL A 233 6.36 1.21 22.59
CA VAL A 233 5.67 0.86 23.83
C VAL A 233 6.00 1.88 24.91
N ASN A 234 4.96 2.45 25.52
CA ASN A 234 5.11 3.45 26.58
C ASN A 234 5.52 2.80 27.91
N ASN A 235 4.79 1.74 28.30
CA ASN A 235 4.96 1.11 29.60
C ASN A 235 5.79 -0.18 29.49
N PRO A 236 7.00 -0.25 30.05
CA PRO A 236 7.84 -1.45 30.01
C PRO A 236 7.18 -2.72 30.55
N ARG A 237 6.18 -2.58 31.45
CA ARG A 237 5.44 -3.70 32.02
C ARG A 237 4.54 -4.40 31.01
N HIS A 238 4.20 -3.74 29.91
CA HIS A 238 3.35 -4.31 28.86
C HIS A 238 4.13 -5.18 27.87
N ARG A 239 5.45 -5.20 27.93
CA ARG A 239 6.33 -5.94 27.00
C ARG A 239 5.88 -7.37 26.74
N ASP A 240 5.49 -8.11 27.79
CA ASP A 240 5.07 -9.51 27.66
C ASP A 240 3.72 -9.67 26.95
N HIS A 241 2.85 -8.67 27.00
CA HIS A 241 1.59 -8.66 26.24
C HIS A 241 1.87 -8.49 24.74
N PHE A 242 2.80 -7.63 24.37
CA PHE A 242 3.24 -7.44 22.99
C PHE A 242 3.91 -8.69 22.41
N LEU A 243 4.73 -9.38 23.20
CA LEU A 243 5.32 -10.67 22.81
C LEU A 243 4.23 -11.74 22.56
N ARG A 244 3.20 -11.81 23.41
CA ARG A 244 2.06 -12.73 23.22
C ARG A 244 1.24 -12.36 22.00
N ALA A 245 1.13 -11.07 21.66
CA ALA A 245 0.50 -10.61 20.41
C ALA A 245 1.36 -10.87 19.16
N LYS A 246 2.56 -11.46 19.33
CA LYS A 246 3.54 -11.76 18.27
C LYS A 246 4.10 -10.52 17.57
N ALA A 247 4.34 -9.44 18.34
CA ALA A 247 5.16 -8.35 17.85
C ALA A 247 6.57 -8.86 17.54
N ASP A 248 7.12 -8.50 16.36
CA ASP A 248 8.46 -8.94 15.97
C ASP A 248 9.54 -8.09 16.62
N GLU A 249 9.30 -6.77 16.73
CA GLU A 249 10.20 -5.82 17.40
C GLU A 249 9.42 -4.94 18.37
N ILE A 250 9.96 -4.78 19.58
CA ILE A 250 9.35 -3.97 20.64
C ILE A 250 10.36 -2.92 21.07
N LEU A 251 10.05 -1.65 20.81
CA LEU A 251 10.86 -0.52 21.20
C LEU A 251 10.24 0.17 22.42
N ILE A 252 10.95 0.13 23.54
CA ILE A 252 10.59 0.87 24.75
C ILE A 252 11.48 2.11 24.81
N THR A 253 10.99 3.20 24.23
CA THR A 253 11.75 4.44 24.01
C THR A 253 12.32 5.01 25.31
N SER A 254 11.53 5.00 26.39
CA SER A 254 11.95 5.49 27.71
C SER A 254 13.14 4.68 28.29
N THR A 255 13.15 3.38 28.09
CA THR A 255 14.23 2.50 28.56
C THR A 255 15.50 2.74 27.75
N LEU A 256 15.38 2.81 26.40
CA LEU A 256 16.52 3.09 25.53
C LEU A 256 17.15 4.44 25.84
N ALA A 257 16.33 5.49 25.97
CA ALA A 257 16.78 6.83 26.33
C ALA A 257 17.50 6.85 27.70
N SER A 258 16.97 6.16 28.70
CA SER A 258 17.58 6.06 30.02
C SER A 258 18.95 5.38 29.97
N HIS A 259 19.11 4.30 29.19
CA HIS A 259 20.38 3.63 28.99
C HIS A 259 21.39 4.54 28.29
N LEU A 260 20.97 5.24 27.25
CA LEU A 260 21.84 6.17 26.53
C LEU A 260 22.26 7.33 27.41
N LEU A 261 21.37 7.95 28.17
CA LEU A 261 21.68 9.00 29.13
C LEU A 261 22.68 8.54 30.17
N ALA A 262 22.47 7.36 30.76
CA ALA A 262 23.40 6.82 31.77
C ALA A 262 24.80 6.58 31.17
N ARG A 263 24.90 6.08 29.96
CA ARG A 263 26.17 5.85 29.27
C ARG A 263 26.85 7.16 28.87
N SER A 264 26.09 8.13 28.36
CA SER A 264 26.60 9.44 27.97
C SER A 264 27.12 10.25 29.17
N ALA A 265 26.52 10.05 30.35
CA ALA A 265 27.04 10.64 31.61
C ALA A 265 28.42 10.08 31.98
N LEU A 266 28.70 8.82 31.61
CA LEU A 266 29.98 8.16 31.91
C LEU A 266 31.02 8.35 30.79
N TYR A 267 30.58 8.45 29.56
CA TYR A 267 31.46 8.47 28.38
C TYR A 267 31.08 9.65 27.47
N PRO A 268 31.81 10.80 27.57
CA PRO A 268 31.53 11.97 26.72
C PRO A 268 31.62 11.64 25.22
N GLY A 269 30.70 12.17 24.40
CA GLY A 269 30.67 11.97 22.96
C GLY A 269 29.88 10.74 22.50
N LEU A 270 29.43 9.88 23.43
CA LEU A 270 28.72 8.65 23.07
C LEU A 270 27.37 8.94 22.37
N THR A 271 26.68 9.98 22.81
CA THR A 271 25.36 10.35 22.19
C THR A 271 25.53 10.69 20.71
N GLU A 272 26.56 11.45 20.35
CA GLU A 272 26.88 11.83 18.98
C GLU A 272 27.17 10.61 18.12
N ILE A 273 28.00 9.69 18.58
CA ILE A 273 28.33 8.43 17.88
C ILE A 273 27.07 7.57 17.68
N VAL A 274 26.25 7.41 18.72
CA VAL A 274 25.03 6.58 18.58
C VAL A 274 24.03 7.23 17.64
N THR A 275 23.88 8.55 17.70
CA THR A 275 23.00 9.29 16.79
C THR A 275 23.48 9.14 15.34
N ASP A 276 24.77 9.32 15.07
CA ASP A 276 25.35 9.17 13.74
C ASP A 276 25.11 7.76 13.15
N ILE A 277 25.30 6.71 13.96
CA ILE A 277 25.12 5.33 13.49
C ILE A 277 23.64 4.95 13.26
N VAL A 278 22.71 5.58 13.97
CA VAL A 278 21.27 5.22 13.94
C VAL A 278 20.47 6.11 12.99
N SER A 279 20.91 7.36 12.73
CA SER A 279 20.27 8.26 11.78
C SER A 279 20.63 7.90 10.33
N GLY A 280 19.66 8.08 9.39
CA GLY A 280 19.90 7.93 7.96
C GLY A 280 20.34 9.25 7.30
N GLY A 281 21.17 9.17 6.28
CA GLY A 281 21.47 10.27 5.35
C GLY A 281 22.88 10.82 5.36
N ASP A 282 23.38 11.37 6.45
CA ASP A 282 24.76 11.92 6.56
C ASP A 282 25.56 11.15 7.61
N GLY A 283 26.62 10.43 7.22
CA GLY A 283 27.49 9.71 8.14
C GLY A 283 27.53 8.21 7.87
N SER A 284 27.82 7.45 8.94
CA SER A 284 27.89 5.99 8.86
C SER A 284 26.60 5.38 9.42
N GLU A 285 25.98 4.50 8.68
CA GLU A 285 24.70 3.89 9.03
C GLU A 285 24.81 2.39 9.32
N LEU A 286 23.78 1.86 9.99
CA LEU A 286 23.61 0.44 10.27
C LEU A 286 22.95 -0.28 9.10
N TYR A 287 23.64 -1.26 8.54
CA TYR A 287 23.10 -2.13 7.50
C TYR A 287 23.13 -3.59 7.93
N ARG A 288 22.08 -4.33 7.55
CA ARG A 288 22.05 -5.78 7.68
C ARG A 288 22.29 -6.42 6.33
N VAL A 289 23.35 -7.22 6.22
CA VAL A 289 23.80 -7.82 4.97
C VAL A 289 23.90 -9.33 5.06
N ALA A 290 23.50 -10.02 3.99
CA ALA A 290 23.80 -11.43 3.81
C ALA A 290 25.29 -11.60 3.51
N LEU A 291 25.92 -12.57 4.18
CA LEU A 291 27.30 -12.90 3.92
C LEU A 291 27.37 -13.99 2.84
N PRO A 292 28.10 -13.76 1.72
CA PRO A 292 28.27 -14.73 0.66
C PRO A 292 28.97 -16.00 1.15
N ASP A 293 28.81 -17.11 0.40
CA ASP A 293 29.44 -18.41 0.69
C ASP A 293 30.95 -18.33 0.87
N ALA A 294 31.62 -17.35 0.26
CA ALA A 294 33.04 -17.09 0.42
C ALA A 294 33.46 -16.74 1.86
N TYR A 295 32.50 -16.38 2.71
CA TYR A 295 32.71 -16.09 4.14
C TYR A 295 32.47 -17.31 5.04
N LEU A 296 31.90 -18.42 4.53
CA LEU A 296 31.61 -19.61 5.32
C LEU A 296 32.85 -20.24 5.90
N GLY A 297 32.78 -20.59 7.17
CA GLY A 297 33.87 -21.19 7.93
C GLY A 297 34.98 -20.23 8.36
N LEU A 298 34.95 -18.96 7.91
CA LEU A 298 35.89 -17.95 8.38
C LEU A 298 35.62 -17.61 9.86
N THR A 299 36.68 -17.26 10.55
CA THR A 299 36.60 -16.70 11.92
C THR A 299 36.07 -15.27 11.88
N ILE A 300 35.56 -14.77 13.00
CA ILE A 300 35.03 -13.41 13.09
C ILE A 300 36.08 -12.35 12.74
N ASP A 301 37.34 -12.60 13.11
CA ASP A 301 38.46 -11.68 12.81
C ASP A 301 38.75 -11.63 11.30
N GLU A 302 38.70 -12.78 10.62
CA GLU A 302 38.89 -12.84 9.16
C GLU A 302 37.72 -12.13 8.43
N VAL A 303 36.49 -12.32 8.90
CA VAL A 303 35.30 -11.65 8.36
C VAL A 303 35.41 -10.14 8.57
N SER A 304 35.73 -9.68 9.79
CA SER A 304 35.90 -8.26 10.10
C SER A 304 36.98 -7.61 9.23
N ALA A 305 38.12 -8.30 9.05
CA ALA A 305 39.19 -7.82 8.19
C ALA A 305 38.75 -7.68 6.72
N ARG A 306 38.03 -8.67 6.17
CA ARG A 306 37.51 -8.61 4.79
C ARG A 306 36.49 -7.49 4.62
N LEU A 307 35.50 -7.39 5.50
CA LEU A 307 34.50 -6.33 5.45
C LEU A 307 35.14 -4.94 5.50
N ARG A 308 36.20 -4.78 6.31
CA ARG A 308 36.93 -3.52 6.40
C ARG A 308 37.75 -3.20 5.15
N LEU A 309 38.42 -4.18 4.56
CA LEU A 309 39.24 -4.00 3.38
C LEU A 309 38.42 -3.82 2.11
N ASP A 310 37.40 -4.66 1.92
CA ASP A 310 36.66 -4.73 0.68
C ASP A 310 35.52 -3.70 0.62
N HIS A 311 34.89 -3.42 1.80
CA HIS A 311 33.67 -2.61 1.89
C HIS A 311 33.80 -1.40 2.82
N ARG A 312 34.97 -1.16 3.45
CA ARG A 312 35.14 -0.14 4.52
C ARG A 312 34.10 -0.25 5.64
N ALA A 313 33.50 -1.42 5.79
CA ALA A 313 32.46 -1.67 6.77
C ALA A 313 33.04 -2.22 8.07
N THR A 314 32.43 -1.84 9.19
CA THR A 314 32.78 -2.35 10.52
C THR A 314 31.71 -3.34 10.98
N LEU A 315 32.12 -4.58 11.27
CA LEU A 315 31.23 -5.61 11.79
C LEU A 315 30.83 -5.32 13.24
N LEU A 316 29.54 -5.27 13.55
CA LEU A 316 29.00 -5.13 14.90
C LEU A 316 28.47 -6.43 15.48
N SER A 317 27.73 -7.19 14.68
CA SER A 317 27.13 -8.44 15.13
C SER A 317 26.94 -9.42 13.98
N VAL A 318 26.81 -10.70 14.34
CA VAL A 318 26.35 -11.76 13.46
C VAL A 318 25.01 -12.26 13.96
N ASN A 319 24.04 -12.42 13.07
CA ASN A 319 22.74 -13.02 13.37
C ASN A 319 22.71 -14.45 12.87
N ARG A 320 22.31 -15.36 13.75
CA ARG A 320 22.13 -16.79 13.47
C ARG A 320 20.83 -17.29 14.07
N GLY A 321 19.93 -17.81 13.24
CA GLY A 321 18.66 -18.34 13.72
C GLY A 321 17.83 -17.33 14.50
N GLY A 322 17.78 -16.06 14.07
CA GLY A 322 17.04 -14.98 14.73
C GLY A 322 17.71 -14.42 16.01
N ARG A 323 18.90 -14.89 16.37
CA ARG A 323 19.63 -14.40 17.54
C ARG A 323 20.86 -13.58 17.11
N ALA A 324 20.94 -12.35 17.62
CA ALA A 324 22.11 -11.49 17.41
C ALA A 324 23.24 -11.83 18.40
N PHE A 325 24.44 -12.03 17.86
CA PHE A 325 25.68 -12.19 18.61
C PHE A 325 26.50 -10.91 18.43
N VAL A 326 26.38 -10.00 19.38
CA VAL A 326 27.13 -8.75 19.38
C VAL A 326 28.56 -9.02 19.88
N ASN A 327 29.55 -8.57 19.10
CA ASN A 327 30.96 -8.81 19.39
C ASN A 327 31.24 -10.29 19.74
N PRO A 328 30.96 -11.24 18.82
CA PRO A 328 31.16 -12.67 19.09
C PRO A 328 32.64 -12.98 19.36
N PRO A 329 32.95 -14.10 20.07
CA PRO A 329 34.32 -14.45 20.41
C PRO A 329 35.15 -14.80 19.16
N ALA A 330 36.49 -14.66 19.24
CA ALA A 330 37.38 -14.80 18.09
C ALA A 330 37.33 -16.16 17.40
N ASP A 331 36.96 -17.21 18.11
CA ASP A 331 36.76 -18.57 17.58
C ASP A 331 35.39 -18.80 16.93
N PHE A 332 34.48 -17.82 16.99
CA PHE A 332 33.20 -17.89 16.31
C PHE A 332 33.41 -17.99 14.80
N ARG A 333 32.84 -19.04 14.20
CA ARG A 333 32.92 -19.28 12.75
C ARG A 333 31.57 -19.08 12.09
N LEU A 334 31.58 -18.42 10.92
CA LEU A 334 30.39 -18.23 10.13
C LEU A 334 29.85 -19.56 9.59
N ALA A 335 28.54 -19.70 9.64
CA ALA A 335 27.79 -20.83 9.10
C ALA A 335 26.81 -20.36 8.00
N ALA A 336 26.29 -21.31 7.24
CA ALA A 336 25.27 -21.02 6.24
C ALA A 336 24.01 -20.42 6.91
N GLY A 337 23.46 -19.38 6.30
CA GLY A 337 22.30 -18.66 6.83
C GLY A 337 22.62 -17.58 7.85
N ASP A 338 23.91 -17.38 8.20
CA ASP A 338 24.31 -16.22 8.99
C ASP A 338 24.25 -14.94 8.17
N ASP A 339 23.83 -13.85 8.82
CA ASP A 339 23.91 -12.51 8.28
C ASP A 339 24.65 -11.58 9.29
N ALA A 340 25.10 -10.44 8.81
CA ALA A 340 25.87 -9.51 9.60
C ALA A 340 25.15 -8.16 9.71
N VAL A 341 25.27 -7.52 10.88
CA VAL A 341 25.01 -6.08 11.05
C VAL A 341 26.36 -5.36 11.00
N VAL A 342 26.45 -4.43 10.07
CA VAL A 342 27.65 -3.66 9.80
C VAL A 342 27.36 -2.16 9.87
N VAL A 343 28.40 -1.37 10.19
CA VAL A 343 28.39 0.09 10.02
C VAL A 343 29.18 0.41 8.77
N ALA A 344 28.58 1.14 7.84
CA ALA A 344 29.18 1.59 6.59
C ALA A 344 28.66 2.98 6.21
N GLU A 345 29.41 3.72 5.40
CA GLU A 345 29.08 5.09 4.98
C GLU A 345 27.92 5.14 3.97
N SER A 346 27.72 4.08 3.19
CA SER A 346 26.62 4.00 2.21
C SER A 346 26.36 2.57 1.75
N LEU A 347 25.13 2.34 1.24
CA LEU A 347 24.76 1.10 0.55
C LEU A 347 25.69 0.76 -0.63
N GLY A 348 26.15 1.77 -1.35
CA GLY A 348 27.04 1.58 -2.52
C GLY A 348 28.38 0.93 -2.16
N GLN A 349 28.89 1.16 -0.95
CA GLN A 349 30.12 0.52 -0.46
C GLN A 349 29.93 -0.95 -0.14
N LEU A 350 28.72 -1.36 0.21
CA LEU A 350 28.40 -2.75 0.55
C LEU A 350 28.16 -3.65 -0.67
N ALA A 351 28.02 -3.08 -1.86
CA ALA A 351 27.89 -3.90 -3.07
C ALA A 351 29.17 -4.75 -3.29
N PRO A 352 29.09 -6.04 -3.64
CA PRO A 352 27.91 -6.80 -4.04
C PRO A 352 27.19 -7.57 -2.91
N LEU A 353 27.34 -7.22 -1.65
CA LEU A 353 26.65 -7.90 -0.55
C LEU A 353 25.13 -7.68 -0.69
N GLU A 354 24.36 -8.74 -0.48
CA GLU A 354 22.90 -8.65 -0.49
C GLU A 354 22.39 -8.08 0.83
N LEU A 355 21.51 -7.08 0.73
CA LEU A 355 20.86 -6.49 1.89
C LEU A 355 19.76 -7.42 2.43
N ARG A 356 19.71 -7.55 3.74
CA ARG A 356 18.65 -8.27 4.45
C ARG A 356 17.62 -7.29 4.99
N ASP A 357 16.68 -6.91 4.15
CA ASP A 357 15.57 -6.05 4.57
C ASP A 357 14.44 -6.84 5.28
N ALA A 358 13.43 -6.13 5.75
CA ALA A 358 12.32 -6.69 6.50
C ALA A 358 11.58 -7.80 5.73
N ARG A 359 11.47 -7.69 4.41
CA ARG A 359 10.77 -8.65 3.57
C ARG A 359 11.58 -9.91 3.32
N SER A 360 12.87 -9.79 3.04
CA SER A 360 13.75 -10.95 2.88
C SER A 360 13.82 -11.76 4.16
N ALA A 361 13.89 -11.11 5.32
CA ALA A 361 13.84 -11.78 6.62
C ALA A 361 12.52 -12.51 6.88
N ALA A 362 11.37 -11.92 6.51
CA ALA A 362 10.07 -12.54 6.66
C ALA A 362 9.87 -13.76 5.74
N LEU A 363 10.32 -13.67 4.48
CA LEU A 363 10.24 -14.77 3.52
C LEU A 363 11.12 -15.97 3.93
N GLU A 364 12.25 -15.73 4.57
CA GLU A 364 13.09 -16.80 5.11
C GLU A 364 12.47 -17.47 6.33
N ALA A 365 11.93 -16.69 7.25
CA ALA A 365 11.22 -17.23 8.42
C ALA A 365 10.05 -18.14 8.00
N ASP A 366 9.32 -17.76 6.94
CA ASP A 366 8.23 -18.58 6.40
C ASP A 366 8.73 -19.87 5.73
N ARG A 367 9.83 -19.79 4.98
CA ARG A 367 10.48 -20.98 4.38
C ARG A 367 11.02 -21.94 5.44
N GLU A 368 11.62 -21.42 6.50
CA GLU A 368 12.12 -22.25 7.61
C GLU A 368 10.96 -22.92 8.36
N ALA A 369 9.86 -22.20 8.61
CA ALA A 369 8.66 -22.74 9.24
C ALA A 369 8.02 -23.84 8.38
N THR A 370 7.91 -23.61 7.07
CA THR A 370 7.36 -24.59 6.11
C THR A 370 8.27 -25.82 5.99
N GLY A 371 9.58 -25.65 5.89
CA GLY A 371 10.54 -26.73 5.82
C GLY A 371 10.69 -27.52 7.14
N ALA A 372 10.41 -26.90 8.28
CA ALA A 372 10.32 -27.58 9.57
C ALA A 372 9.05 -28.42 9.69
N ALA A 373 7.92 -27.92 9.20
CA ALA A 373 6.64 -28.66 9.15
C ALA A 373 6.73 -29.88 8.23
N GLU A 374 7.33 -29.78 7.05
CA GLU A 374 7.57 -30.89 6.14
C GLU A 374 8.51 -31.97 6.74
N ARG A 375 9.53 -31.55 7.50
CA ARG A 375 10.43 -32.51 8.20
C ARG A 375 9.79 -33.17 9.42
N ALA A 376 8.77 -32.55 10.02
CA ALA A 376 8.03 -33.12 11.14
C ALA A 376 6.93 -34.11 10.72
N GLY A 377 6.70 -34.31 9.42
CA GLY A 377 5.82 -35.36 8.88
C GLY A 377 4.33 -35.09 9.10
N VAL A 378 3.91 -33.84 9.09
CA VAL A 378 2.50 -33.43 9.12
C VAL A 378 2.03 -33.11 7.72
#